data_e994a0af25e7dfd1c99130b3ad9ba991
#
_entry.id   e994a0af25e7dfd1c99130b3ad9ba991
#
_cell.length_a   1.000
_cell.length_b   1.000
_cell.length_c   1.000
_cell.angle_alpha   90.00
_cell.angle_beta   90.00
_cell.angle_gamma   90.00
#
_symmetry.space_group_name_H-M   'P 1'
#
loop_
_entity.id
_entity.type
_entity.pdbx_description
1 polymer ?
#
loop_
_entity_poly.entity_id
_entity_poly.type
_entity_poly.pdbx_seq_one_letter_code
_entity_poly.pdbx_strand_id
1 'polypeptide(L)'
;MLSVDSYLYDGESVCIGRKGTINKPIFLKGKFWTVDTLFYTHTFRSITPRFCYYLFTTIDWLKYNEASGVPSLSKVTIENISISIPDLVTQKRFCAVLDSMTDKLDIEQKLLDAYHAQKQYLLQQIFI
;
A
#
# COMPACT_ATOMS: atom_id res chain seq x y z
N MET A 1 -8.82 16.92 9.58
CA MET A 1 -9.12 16.07 8.41
C MET A 1 -10.42 16.53 7.78
N LEU A 2 -10.42 16.74 6.49
CA LEU A 2 -11.63 17.14 5.78
C LEU A 2 -12.50 15.90 5.56
N SER A 3 -13.78 16.01 5.89
CA SER A 3 -14.78 15.02 5.49
C SER A 3 -15.41 15.44 4.15
N VAL A 4 -15.72 14.47 3.30
CA VAL A 4 -16.38 14.72 2.02
C VAL A 4 -17.70 13.98 1.98
N ASP A 5 -18.70 14.61 1.37
CA ASP A 5 -20.05 14.04 1.25
C ASP A 5 -20.16 13.08 0.05
N SER A 6 -19.14 13.07 -0.83
CA SER A 6 -19.07 12.18 -1.99
C SER A 6 -17.78 11.37 -1.98
N TYR A 7 -17.79 10.29 -2.75
CA TYR A 7 -16.61 9.43 -2.89
C TYR A 7 -16.34 9.15 -4.37
N LEU A 8 -15.07 8.90 -4.71
CA LEU A 8 -14.65 8.54 -6.06
C LEU A 8 -14.90 7.04 -6.34
N TYR A 9 -14.65 6.21 -5.34
CA TYR A 9 -14.77 4.76 -5.44
C TYR A 9 -15.13 4.17 -4.08
N ASP A 10 -15.95 3.11 -4.09
CA ASP A 10 -16.31 2.35 -2.92
C ASP A 10 -15.94 0.89 -3.14
N GLY A 11 -15.02 0.37 -2.36
CA GLY A 11 -14.53 -1.00 -2.46
C GLY A 11 -13.08 -1.12 -2.06
N GLU A 12 -12.45 -2.21 -2.47
CA GLU A 12 -11.03 -2.45 -2.26
C GLU A 12 -10.25 -1.96 -3.47
N SER A 13 -9.14 -1.29 -3.22
CA SER A 13 -8.31 -0.74 -4.28
C SER A 13 -6.85 -0.72 -3.87
N VAL A 14 -5.97 -0.84 -4.86
CA VAL A 14 -4.54 -0.58 -4.72
C VAL A 14 -4.27 0.76 -5.38
N CYS A 15 -3.70 1.69 -4.62
CA CYS A 15 -3.36 3.02 -5.09
C CYS A 15 -1.85 3.13 -5.27
N ILE A 16 -1.44 3.83 -6.32
CA ILE A 16 -0.03 4.11 -6.60
C ILE A 16 0.14 5.57 -7.00
N GLY A 17 1.26 6.18 -6.57
CA GLY A 17 1.54 7.56 -6.87
C GLY A 17 1.80 7.80 -8.35
N ARG A 18 1.21 8.86 -8.91
CA ARG A 18 1.48 9.33 -10.27
C ARG A 18 2.74 10.18 -10.31
N LYS A 19 2.92 11.04 -9.32
CA LYS A 19 4.09 11.92 -9.16
C LYS A 19 4.60 11.90 -7.72
N GLY A 20 5.89 12.11 -7.57
CA GLY A 20 6.54 12.14 -6.27
C GLY A 20 6.86 10.75 -5.78
N THR A 21 6.13 10.26 -4.80
CA THR A 21 6.31 8.91 -4.28
C THR A 21 5.57 7.91 -5.15
N ILE A 22 6.27 7.29 -6.08
CA ILE A 22 5.69 6.33 -7.04
C ILE A 22 5.94 4.86 -6.65
N ASN A 23 6.73 4.59 -5.63
CA ASN A 23 7.18 3.25 -5.25
C ASN A 23 6.60 2.76 -3.92
N LYS A 24 5.51 3.35 -3.46
CA LYS A 24 4.83 2.96 -2.22
C LYS A 24 3.35 2.70 -2.48
N PRO A 25 2.97 1.51 -2.95
CA PRO A 25 1.57 1.16 -3.12
C PRO A 25 0.82 1.19 -1.79
N ILE A 26 -0.45 1.60 -1.84
CA ILE A 26 -1.33 1.68 -0.68
C ILE A 26 -2.57 0.84 -0.96
N PHE A 27 -2.99 0.04 0.03
CA PHE A 27 -4.24 -0.69 -0.03
C PHE A 27 -5.33 0.10 0.70
N LEU A 28 -6.43 0.38 0.00
CA LEU A 28 -7.59 1.09 0.56
C LEU A 28 -8.83 0.21 0.47
N LYS A 29 -9.69 0.35 1.46
CA LYS A 29 -10.97 -0.38 1.52
C LYS A 29 -12.08 0.57 1.96
N GLY A 30 -13.25 0.44 1.33
CA GLY A 30 -14.41 1.26 1.60
C GLY A 30 -14.53 2.43 0.64
N LYS A 31 -15.18 3.48 1.08
CA LYS A 31 -15.39 4.68 0.29
C LYS A 31 -14.20 5.62 0.43
N PHE A 32 -13.66 6.06 -0.70
CA PHE A 32 -12.54 6.99 -0.68
C PHE A 32 -12.55 7.94 -1.87
N TRP A 33 -11.80 8.99 -1.75
CA TRP A 33 -11.50 9.96 -2.79
C TRP A 33 -9.99 10.05 -2.98
N THR A 34 -9.54 10.06 -4.23
CA THR A 34 -8.13 10.27 -4.55
C THR A 34 -7.92 11.63 -5.23
N VAL A 35 -6.74 12.20 -5.03
CA VAL A 35 -6.30 13.38 -5.76
C VAL A 35 -5.64 12.96 -7.08
N ASP A 36 -5.41 13.92 -7.98
CA ASP A 36 -4.83 13.68 -9.31
C ASP A 36 -3.42 13.09 -9.28
N THR A 37 -2.77 13.11 -8.13
CA THR A 37 -1.43 12.54 -7.97
C THR A 37 -1.42 11.04 -7.67
N LEU A 38 -2.60 10.40 -7.63
CA LEU A 38 -2.73 8.96 -7.38
C LEU A 38 -3.49 8.27 -8.50
N PHE A 39 -3.02 7.09 -8.87
CA PHE A 39 -3.83 6.11 -9.59
C PHE A 39 -4.49 5.16 -8.60
N TYR A 40 -5.66 4.66 -8.95
CA TYR A 40 -6.31 3.62 -8.16
C TYR A 40 -6.82 2.50 -9.07
N THR A 41 -6.88 1.29 -8.53
CA THR A 41 -7.37 0.11 -9.24
C THR A 41 -8.83 -0.17 -8.89
N HIS A 42 -9.57 -0.71 -9.84
CA HIS A 42 -10.94 -1.16 -9.64
C HIS A 42 -11.27 -2.28 -10.62
N THR A 43 -12.37 -2.99 -10.37
CA THR A 43 -12.86 -4.05 -11.26
C THR A 43 -11.82 -5.15 -11.46
N PHE A 44 -11.61 -5.94 -10.42
CA PHE A 44 -10.60 -7.00 -10.42
C PHE A 44 -11.12 -8.24 -11.17
N ARG A 45 -10.31 -8.76 -12.08
CA ARG A 45 -10.58 -10.00 -12.84
C ARG A 45 -9.38 -10.93 -12.71
N SER A 46 -9.63 -12.19 -12.35
CA SER A 46 -8.59 -13.21 -12.20
C SER A 46 -7.50 -12.88 -11.18
N ILE A 47 -7.65 -11.80 -10.44
CA ILE A 47 -6.74 -11.38 -9.38
C ILE A 47 -7.56 -10.82 -8.22
N THR A 48 -7.19 -11.15 -7.00
CA THR A 48 -7.82 -10.55 -5.82
C THR A 48 -7.19 -9.18 -5.53
N PRO A 49 -7.94 -8.23 -4.96
CA PRO A 49 -7.38 -6.92 -4.62
C PRO A 49 -6.18 -7.01 -3.68
N ARG A 50 -6.23 -7.90 -2.69
CA ARG A 50 -5.13 -8.07 -1.72
C ARG A 50 -3.88 -8.66 -2.38
N PHE A 51 -4.04 -9.64 -3.26
CA PHE A 51 -2.93 -10.18 -4.03
C PHE A 51 -2.33 -9.12 -4.96
N CYS A 52 -3.17 -8.31 -5.59
CA CYS A 52 -2.73 -7.18 -6.41
C CYS A 52 -1.85 -6.21 -5.60
N TYR A 53 -2.24 -5.90 -4.37
CA TYR A 53 -1.43 -5.08 -3.48
C TYR A 53 -0.04 -5.68 -3.23
N TYR A 54 0.01 -6.96 -2.86
CA TYR A 54 1.29 -7.63 -2.63
C TYR A 54 2.14 -7.69 -3.89
N LEU A 55 1.53 -7.94 -5.03
CA LEU A 55 2.22 -7.92 -6.32
C LEU A 55 2.83 -6.54 -6.59
N PHE A 56 2.07 -5.48 -6.35
CA PHE A 56 2.54 -4.11 -6.55
C PHE A 56 3.73 -3.76 -5.64
N THR A 57 3.81 -4.35 -4.46
CA THR A 57 4.96 -4.13 -3.57
C THR A 57 6.25 -4.76 -4.10
N THR A 58 6.15 -5.74 -5.00
CA THR A 58 7.32 -6.42 -5.60
C THR A 58 7.83 -5.76 -6.87
N ILE A 59 7.04 -4.88 -7.48
CA ILE A 59 7.41 -4.20 -8.71
C ILE A 59 8.39 -3.08 -8.39
N ASP A 60 9.48 -3.02 -9.15
CA ASP A 60 10.43 -1.91 -9.08
C ASP A 60 9.91 -0.72 -9.89
N TRP A 61 9.04 0.05 -9.28
CA TRP A 61 8.37 1.18 -9.93
C TRP A 61 9.33 2.26 -10.42
N LEU A 62 10.49 2.39 -9.78
CA LEU A 62 11.47 3.40 -10.18
C LEU A 62 12.06 3.12 -11.57
N LYS A 63 12.03 1.86 -12.02
CA LYS A 63 12.42 1.53 -13.41
C LYS A 63 11.48 2.11 -14.45
N TYR A 64 10.25 2.39 -14.07
CA TYR A 64 9.21 2.92 -14.95
C TYR A 64 9.04 4.43 -14.82
N ASN A 65 9.90 5.08 -14.03
CA ASN A 65 9.90 6.54 -13.90
C ASN A 65 10.16 7.20 -15.25
N GLU A 66 9.29 8.15 -15.60
CA GLU A 66 9.32 8.84 -16.89
C GLU A 66 9.91 10.24 -16.81
N ALA A 67 10.27 10.72 -15.62
CA ALA A 67 10.74 12.07 -15.41
C ALA A 67 12.17 12.09 -14.88
N SER A 68 12.93 13.11 -15.28
CA SER A 68 14.31 13.32 -14.79
C SER A 68 14.37 14.06 -13.44
N GLY A 69 13.30 14.77 -13.09
CA GLY A 69 13.17 15.49 -11.83
C GLY A 69 12.34 14.71 -10.81
N VAL A 70 11.17 15.24 -10.44
CA VAL A 70 10.22 14.56 -9.58
C VAL A 70 9.75 13.28 -10.27
N PRO A 71 9.86 12.09 -9.62
CA PRO A 71 9.44 10.83 -10.22
C PRO A 71 7.98 10.87 -10.68
N SER A 72 7.69 10.28 -11.83
CA SER A 72 6.34 10.22 -12.37
C SER A 72 6.07 8.92 -13.13
N LEU A 73 4.79 8.51 -13.15
CA LEU A 73 4.29 7.37 -13.91
C LEU A 73 3.14 7.81 -14.80
N SER A 74 2.95 7.12 -15.92
CA SER A 74 1.76 7.28 -16.76
C SER A 74 0.89 6.02 -16.71
N LYS A 75 -0.40 6.20 -17.00
CA LYS A 75 -1.37 5.12 -17.10
C LYS A 75 -0.93 4.07 -18.13
N VAL A 76 -0.46 4.52 -19.29
CA VAL A 76 -0.03 3.64 -20.40
C VAL A 76 1.14 2.75 -19.94
N THR A 77 2.12 3.31 -19.25
CA THR A 77 3.25 2.56 -18.74
C THR A 77 2.80 1.49 -17.75
N ILE A 78 1.92 1.85 -16.82
CA ILE A 78 1.39 0.90 -15.83
C ILE A 78 0.63 -0.24 -16.53
N GLU A 79 -0.22 0.08 -17.50
CA GLU A 79 -1.01 -0.90 -18.23
C GLU A 79 -0.16 -1.87 -19.06
N ASN A 80 1.02 -1.45 -19.48
CA ASN A 80 1.93 -2.25 -20.29
C ASN A 80 2.86 -3.14 -19.46
N ILE A 81 2.81 -3.09 -18.15
CA ILE A 81 3.60 -3.98 -17.29
C ILE A 81 3.03 -5.38 -17.38
N SER A 82 3.83 -6.31 -17.89
CA SER A 82 3.46 -7.73 -17.96
C SER A 82 3.66 -8.39 -16.60
N ILE A 83 2.64 -9.11 -16.14
CA ILE A 83 2.67 -9.84 -14.88
C ILE A 83 2.24 -11.30 -15.12
N SER A 84 2.76 -12.18 -14.30
CA SER A 84 2.33 -13.58 -14.24
C SER A 84 1.71 -13.83 -12.88
N ILE A 85 0.48 -14.33 -12.86
CA ILE A 85 -0.26 -14.57 -11.63
C ILE A 85 -0.73 -16.00 -11.54
N PRO A 86 -0.76 -16.60 -10.34
CA PRO A 86 -1.34 -17.93 -10.14
C PRO A 86 -2.88 -17.87 -10.16
N ASP A 87 -3.51 -19.03 -10.03
CA ASP A 87 -4.96 -19.11 -9.92
C ASP A 87 -5.47 -18.46 -8.62
N LEU A 88 -6.78 -18.21 -8.55
CA LEU A 88 -7.39 -17.53 -7.41
C LEU A 88 -7.21 -18.28 -6.09
N VAL A 89 -7.25 -19.61 -6.11
CA VAL A 89 -7.06 -20.43 -4.90
C VAL A 89 -5.65 -20.21 -4.33
N THR A 90 -4.64 -20.25 -5.19
CA THR A 90 -3.25 -20.03 -4.81
C THR A 90 -3.03 -18.60 -4.32
N GLN A 91 -3.64 -17.60 -4.99
CA GLN A 91 -3.60 -16.21 -4.55
C GLN A 91 -4.12 -16.04 -3.12
N LYS A 92 -5.26 -16.64 -2.81
CA LYS A 92 -5.86 -16.58 -1.46
C LYS A 92 -4.97 -17.23 -0.41
N ARG A 93 -4.33 -18.34 -0.74
CA ARG A 93 -3.39 -19.02 0.17
C ARG A 93 -2.18 -18.16 0.46
N PHE A 94 -1.57 -17.56 -0.54
CA PHE A 94 -0.44 -16.64 -0.34
C PHE A 94 -0.84 -15.43 0.48
N CYS A 95 -1.99 -14.83 0.18
CA CYS A 95 -2.46 -13.68 0.95
C CYS A 95 -2.71 -14.02 2.42
N ALA A 96 -3.26 -15.19 2.73
CA ALA A 96 -3.48 -15.62 4.10
C ALA A 96 -2.16 -15.68 4.88
N VAL A 97 -1.11 -16.23 4.27
CA VAL A 97 0.22 -16.31 4.90
C VAL A 97 0.83 -14.91 5.07
N LEU A 98 0.80 -14.10 4.02
CA LEU A 98 1.38 -12.75 4.05
C LEU A 98 0.63 -11.83 5.02
N ASP A 99 -0.69 -11.91 5.07
CA ASP A 99 -1.50 -11.14 6.01
C ASP A 99 -1.18 -11.54 7.46
N SER A 100 -1.01 -12.82 7.71
CA SER A 100 -0.61 -13.31 9.04
C SER A 100 0.75 -12.77 9.46
N MET A 101 1.71 -12.73 8.54
CA MET A 101 3.03 -12.14 8.80
C MET A 101 2.94 -10.63 9.05
N THR A 102 2.12 -9.94 8.27
CA THR A 102 1.91 -8.49 8.43
C THR A 102 1.30 -8.18 9.79
N ASP A 103 0.28 -8.95 10.20
CA ASP A 103 -0.35 -8.77 11.50
C ASP A 103 0.65 -8.98 12.65
N LYS A 104 1.51 -9.99 12.52
CA LYS A 104 2.55 -10.25 13.52
C LYS A 104 3.55 -9.08 13.58
N LEU A 105 3.99 -8.58 12.44
CA LEU A 105 4.89 -7.42 12.39
C LEU A 105 4.25 -6.19 13.04
N ASP A 106 2.97 -5.94 12.80
CA ASP A 106 2.24 -4.82 13.39
C ASP A 106 2.17 -4.95 14.91
N ILE A 107 1.89 -6.15 15.43
CA ILE A 107 1.85 -6.43 16.87
C ILE A 107 3.23 -6.19 17.50
N GLU A 108 4.29 -6.70 16.89
CA GLU A 108 5.66 -6.52 17.38
C GLU A 108 6.11 -5.07 17.32
N GLN A 109 5.70 -4.31 16.29
CA GLN A 109 5.98 -2.89 16.20
C GLN A 109 5.30 -2.11 17.34
N LYS A 110 4.05 -2.40 17.64
CA LYS A 110 3.33 -1.79 18.76
C LYS A 110 4.00 -2.10 20.10
N LEU A 111 4.48 -3.32 20.27
CA LEU A 111 5.22 -3.72 21.49
C LEU A 111 6.54 -2.94 21.60
N LEU A 112 7.27 -2.80 20.50
CA LEU A 112 8.50 -2.01 20.45
C LEU A 112 8.22 -0.54 20.80
N ASP A 113 7.17 0.05 20.24
CA ASP A 113 6.77 1.42 20.53
C ASP A 113 6.41 1.61 22.01
N ALA A 114 5.72 0.62 22.61
CA ALA A 114 5.38 0.64 24.04
C ALA A 114 6.64 0.59 24.91
N TYR A 115 7.63 -0.22 24.56
CA TYR A 115 8.91 -0.28 25.29
C TYR A 115 9.70 1.02 25.14
N HIS A 116 9.72 1.63 23.98
CA HIS A 116 10.35 2.95 23.80
C HIS A 116 9.69 4.01 24.68
N ALA A 117 8.37 4.05 24.74
CA ALA A 117 7.64 4.98 25.60
C ALA A 117 7.94 4.75 27.08
N GLN A 118 7.97 3.49 27.53
CA GLN A 118 8.31 3.12 28.90
C GLN A 118 9.73 3.55 29.26
N LYS A 119 10.68 3.27 28.38
CA LYS A 119 12.08 3.68 28.56
C LYS A 119 12.17 5.19 28.71
N GLN A 120 11.50 5.94 27.84
CA GLN A 120 11.51 7.41 27.89
C GLN A 120 10.94 7.93 29.21
N TYR A 121 9.84 7.36 29.66
CA TYR A 121 9.24 7.71 30.94
C TYR A 121 10.20 7.47 32.10
N LEU A 122 10.84 6.31 32.17
CA LEU A 122 11.80 5.98 33.23
C LEU A 122 13.01 6.90 33.22
N LEU A 123 13.52 7.23 32.04
CA LEU A 123 14.64 8.19 31.92
C LEU A 123 14.26 9.57 32.45
N GLN A 124 13.05 10.03 32.18
CA GLN A 124 12.55 11.30 32.69
C GLN A 124 12.42 11.29 34.23
N GLN A 125 12.05 10.15 34.82
CA GLN A 125 11.96 10.01 36.28
C GLN A 125 13.32 10.00 36.95
N ILE A 126 14.34 9.47 36.31
CA ILE A 126 15.69 9.34 36.86
C ILE A 126 16.46 10.67 36.78
N PHE A 127 16.27 11.43 35.69
CA PHE A 127 17.08 12.62 35.38
C PHE A 127 16.33 13.94 35.53
N ILE A 128 15.28 13.95 36.30
CA ILE A 128 14.56 15.19 36.63
C ILE A 128 15.42 16.10 37.54
#